data_93568e0edb1640e893b3d502a155efcf
#
_entry.id   93568e0edb1640e893b3d502a155efcf
#
_cell.length_a   1.000
_cell.length_b   1.000
_cell.length_c   1.000
_cell.angle_alpha   90.00
_cell.angle_beta   90.00
_cell.angle_gamma   90.00
#
_symmetry.space_group_name_H-M   'P 1'
#
loop_
_entity.id
_entity.type
_entity.pdbx_description
1 polymer ?
#
loop_
_entity_poly.entity_id
_entity_poly.type
_entity_poly.pdbx_seq_one_letter_code
_entity_poly.pdbx_strand_id
1 'polypeptide(L)'
;DYLEHLERPGERLDGPARLARFLEGSEARQRFEQEAKVLRQLLASDAGLYVIDAREPVLAKYRDELEVLAGCGKPLLPVLNFVSSANHREPDWRDALARLGLHALVRFDSVAPPEDGERRLYESLALMMESARGQLERLIADQQAQRLARRQSAARLIAELLIDCAACRRSVASDAEQEQQAISELRKAIRQREQRCVEALLKLYAFRPQDAAASDLPLLDGRWGDDLFNPETLKQLGVRVGGGIAAGAAAGAGVDLLVGGLTLGAAALAGAIAGGALQTARNYGGRLLGKLKGQRELTVDDNVLRLLALRQRQLVQALEQRGHAAMDSVQVATPEDKSWREGKLPEALTRARAHPQWSSLNSQAKLNQAERQELLEALAQKVIEA
;
A
#
# COMPACT_ATOMS: atom_id res chain seq x y z
N ASP A 1 38.42 -28.38 -6.25
CA ASP A 1 39.55 -29.35 -6.10
C ASP A 1 39.12 -30.77 -5.70
N TYR A 2 38.25 -30.98 -4.67
CA TYR A 2 37.84 -32.31 -4.26
C TYR A 2 37.06 -33.09 -5.35
N LEU A 3 36.20 -32.42 -6.09
CA LEU A 3 35.41 -33.03 -7.16
C LEU A 3 36.26 -33.52 -8.33
N GLU A 4 37.39 -32.87 -8.60
CA GLU A 4 38.35 -33.27 -9.62
C GLU A 4 39.07 -34.58 -9.25
N HIS A 5 39.28 -34.84 -7.96
CA HIS A 5 39.92 -36.05 -7.46
C HIS A 5 39.03 -37.30 -7.52
N LEU A 6 37.72 -37.13 -7.83
CA LEU A 6 36.79 -38.22 -7.98
C LEU A 6 36.88 -38.92 -9.34
N GLU A 7 37.57 -38.35 -10.31
CA GLU A 7 37.79 -38.93 -11.62
C GLU A 7 38.90 -39.98 -11.56
N ARG A 8 38.66 -41.14 -12.17
CA ARG A 8 39.72 -42.16 -12.35
C ARG A 8 40.63 -41.78 -13.53
N PRO A 9 41.91 -42.19 -13.53
CA PRO A 9 42.79 -41.93 -14.66
C PRO A 9 42.17 -42.41 -15.99
N GLY A 10 41.99 -41.47 -16.93
CA GLY A 10 41.41 -41.78 -18.26
C GLY A 10 39.88 -41.68 -18.33
N GLU A 11 39.20 -41.41 -17.23
CA GLU A 11 37.76 -41.18 -17.17
C GLU A 11 37.47 -39.67 -17.21
N ARG A 12 36.52 -39.21 -18.06
CA ARG A 12 35.99 -37.85 -18.07
C ARG A 12 34.52 -37.89 -17.68
N LEU A 13 34.22 -37.42 -16.48
CA LEU A 13 32.84 -37.29 -16.03
C LEU A 13 32.31 -35.88 -16.37
N ASP A 14 31.08 -35.83 -16.83
CA ASP A 14 30.37 -34.55 -16.86
C ASP A 14 30.01 -34.06 -15.44
N GLY A 15 29.54 -32.82 -15.33
CA GLY A 15 29.21 -32.19 -14.03
C GLY A 15 28.22 -33.03 -13.20
N PRO A 16 27.07 -33.43 -13.75
CA PRO A 16 26.09 -34.26 -13.06
C PRO A 16 26.62 -35.61 -12.60
N ALA A 17 27.37 -36.32 -13.44
CA ALA A 17 27.95 -37.64 -13.10
C ALA A 17 29.01 -37.53 -12.00
N ARG A 18 29.82 -36.47 -12.02
CA ARG A 18 30.81 -36.15 -10.97
C ARG A 18 30.13 -35.89 -9.62
N LEU A 19 29.05 -35.10 -9.60
CA LEU A 19 28.28 -34.81 -8.42
C LEU A 19 27.52 -36.03 -7.88
N ALA A 20 26.98 -36.89 -8.76
CA ALA A 20 26.34 -38.14 -8.35
C ALA A 20 27.35 -39.04 -7.62
N ARG A 21 28.55 -39.21 -8.18
CA ARG A 21 29.64 -39.98 -7.54
C ARG A 21 30.05 -39.39 -6.19
N PHE A 22 30.16 -38.08 -6.07
CA PHE A 22 30.42 -37.40 -4.79
C PHE A 22 29.35 -37.74 -3.76
N LEU A 23 28.06 -37.60 -4.12
CA LEU A 23 26.92 -37.82 -3.21
C LEU A 23 26.78 -39.25 -2.69
N GLU A 24 27.32 -40.25 -3.43
CA GLU A 24 27.40 -41.65 -3.00
C GLU A 24 28.57 -41.91 -2.04
N GLY A 25 29.58 -41.04 -2.05
CA GLY A 25 30.80 -41.16 -1.25
C GLY A 25 30.60 -40.96 0.27
N SER A 26 31.60 -41.40 1.04
CA SER A 26 31.66 -41.22 2.50
C SER A 26 31.80 -39.75 2.87
N GLU A 27 32.53 -38.97 2.08
CA GLU A 27 32.80 -37.55 2.33
C GLU A 27 31.51 -36.69 2.32
N ALA A 28 30.57 -37.04 1.45
CA ALA A 28 29.23 -36.41 1.39
C ALA A 28 28.34 -36.71 2.60
N ARG A 29 28.73 -37.65 3.44
CA ARG A 29 28.03 -38.03 4.68
C ARG A 29 28.71 -37.54 5.95
N GLN A 30 29.96 -37.10 5.83
CA GLN A 30 30.80 -36.70 6.97
C GLN A 30 31.29 -35.26 6.82
N ARG A 31 32.32 -35.02 6.00
CA ARG A 31 33.01 -33.75 5.88
C ARG A 31 32.15 -32.66 5.21
N PHE A 32 31.42 -33.05 4.15
CA PHE A 32 30.62 -32.14 3.30
C PHE A 32 29.14 -32.44 3.39
N GLU A 33 28.64 -32.78 4.58
CA GLU A 33 27.24 -33.17 4.76
C GLU A 33 26.25 -32.02 4.39
N GLN A 34 26.57 -30.77 4.73
CA GLN A 34 25.71 -29.63 4.45
C GLN A 34 25.66 -29.29 2.96
N GLU A 35 26.82 -29.27 2.31
CA GLU A 35 26.95 -29.09 0.87
C GLU A 35 26.22 -30.19 0.11
N ALA A 36 26.37 -31.44 0.54
CA ALA A 36 25.67 -32.57 -0.04
C ALA A 36 24.15 -32.47 0.08
N LYS A 37 23.63 -31.91 1.18
CA LYS A 37 22.17 -31.63 1.35
C LYS A 37 21.69 -30.64 0.31
N VAL A 38 22.42 -29.54 0.13
CA VAL A 38 22.08 -28.49 -0.87
C VAL A 38 22.10 -29.09 -2.29
N LEU A 39 23.13 -29.84 -2.63
CA LEU A 39 23.25 -30.48 -3.94
C LEU A 39 22.14 -31.49 -4.21
N ARG A 40 21.80 -32.35 -3.22
CA ARG A 40 20.67 -33.28 -3.34
C ARG A 40 19.36 -32.55 -3.57
N GLN A 41 19.13 -31.44 -2.83
CA GLN A 41 17.93 -30.62 -2.98
C GLN A 41 17.87 -30.00 -4.39
N LEU A 42 18.98 -29.43 -4.88
CA LEU A 42 19.03 -28.84 -6.22
C LEU A 42 18.78 -29.88 -7.30
N LEU A 43 19.39 -31.05 -7.19
CA LEU A 43 19.19 -32.16 -8.16
C LEU A 43 17.73 -32.67 -8.16
N ALA A 44 17.05 -32.63 -7.00
CA ALA A 44 15.64 -33.02 -6.89
C ALA A 44 14.67 -31.88 -7.31
N SER A 45 15.17 -30.67 -7.52
CA SER A 45 14.38 -29.50 -7.93
C SER A 45 14.41 -29.32 -9.44
N ASP A 46 13.45 -28.56 -9.99
CA ASP A 46 13.40 -28.23 -11.42
C ASP A 46 14.33 -27.06 -11.77
N ALA A 47 14.59 -26.15 -10.81
CA ALA A 47 15.51 -25.03 -10.93
C ALA A 47 16.04 -24.61 -9.56
N GLY A 48 17.13 -23.83 -9.53
CA GLY A 48 17.68 -23.20 -8.34
C GLY A 48 17.66 -21.67 -8.44
N LEU A 49 17.41 -21.00 -7.30
CA LEU A 49 17.62 -19.56 -7.14
C LEU A 49 18.86 -19.37 -6.29
N TYR A 50 19.87 -18.67 -6.83
CA TYR A 50 21.08 -18.31 -6.08
C TYR A 50 21.00 -16.85 -5.65
N VAL A 51 20.69 -16.63 -4.38
CA VAL A 51 20.51 -15.28 -3.84
C VAL A 51 21.85 -14.69 -3.43
N ILE A 52 22.18 -13.55 -4.01
CA ILE A 52 23.45 -12.84 -3.86
C ILE A 52 23.22 -11.54 -3.09
N ASP A 53 23.98 -11.31 -2.01
CA ASP A 53 24.11 -9.99 -1.43
C ASP A 53 24.99 -9.11 -2.33
N ALA A 54 24.37 -8.19 -3.08
CA ALA A 54 25.09 -7.35 -4.04
C ALA A 54 26.09 -6.36 -3.38
N ARG A 55 26.07 -6.19 -2.08
CA ARG A 55 27.03 -5.35 -1.32
C ARG A 55 28.36 -6.07 -1.10
N GLU A 56 28.33 -7.40 -1.06
CA GLU A 56 29.52 -8.21 -0.82
C GLU A 56 30.43 -8.28 -2.06
N PRO A 57 31.75 -8.30 -1.88
CA PRO A 57 32.67 -8.53 -2.99
C PRO A 57 32.57 -9.97 -3.52
N VAL A 58 32.90 -10.18 -4.79
CA VAL A 58 32.96 -11.49 -5.41
C VAL A 58 34.20 -12.23 -4.91
N LEU A 59 34.04 -13.04 -3.86
CA LEU A 59 35.11 -13.85 -3.27
C LEU A 59 35.27 -15.16 -4.04
N ALA A 60 36.46 -15.78 -3.93
CA ALA A 60 36.76 -17.07 -4.54
C ALA A 60 35.74 -18.13 -4.14
N LYS A 61 35.38 -18.21 -2.86
CA LYS A 61 34.39 -19.18 -2.34
C LYS A 61 33.05 -19.14 -3.08
N TYR A 62 32.58 -17.95 -3.47
CA TYR A 62 31.30 -17.82 -4.20
C TYR A 62 31.41 -18.29 -5.66
N ARG A 63 32.60 -18.12 -6.28
CA ARG A 63 32.87 -18.64 -7.62
C ARG A 63 32.89 -20.16 -7.62
N ASP A 64 33.60 -20.75 -6.66
CA ASP A 64 33.69 -22.19 -6.48
C ASP A 64 32.30 -22.81 -6.22
N GLU A 65 31.52 -22.19 -5.38
CA GLU A 65 30.14 -22.59 -5.08
C GLU A 65 29.26 -22.54 -6.32
N LEU A 66 29.28 -21.42 -7.06
CA LEU A 66 28.51 -21.26 -8.30
C LEU A 66 28.94 -22.25 -9.38
N GLU A 67 30.23 -22.55 -9.50
CA GLU A 67 30.75 -23.54 -10.44
C GLU A 67 30.21 -24.93 -10.12
N VAL A 68 30.20 -25.32 -8.85
CA VAL A 68 29.65 -26.60 -8.39
C VAL A 68 28.13 -26.66 -8.64
N LEU A 69 27.40 -25.60 -8.33
CA LEU A 69 25.95 -25.55 -8.53
C LEU A 69 25.58 -25.56 -10.02
N ALA A 70 26.31 -24.84 -10.86
CA ALA A 70 26.12 -24.87 -12.31
C ALA A 70 26.40 -26.27 -12.87
N GLY A 71 27.37 -27.00 -12.30
CA GLY A 71 27.70 -28.38 -12.62
C GLY A 71 26.57 -29.37 -12.34
N CYS A 72 25.53 -29.02 -11.59
CA CYS A 72 24.36 -29.88 -11.38
C CYS A 72 23.51 -30.12 -12.65
N GLY A 73 23.72 -29.35 -13.72
CA GLY A 73 22.94 -29.46 -14.95
C GLY A 73 21.48 -29.03 -14.78
N LYS A 74 21.18 -28.26 -13.75
CA LYS A 74 19.86 -27.66 -13.48
C LYS A 74 19.86 -26.17 -13.82
N PRO A 75 18.76 -25.62 -14.32
CA PRO A 75 18.63 -24.16 -14.46
C PRO A 75 18.95 -23.46 -13.15
N LEU A 76 19.90 -22.54 -13.18
CA LEU A 76 20.29 -21.74 -12.01
C LEU A 76 20.08 -20.27 -12.33
N LEU A 77 19.23 -19.60 -11.55
CA LEU A 77 18.93 -18.18 -11.70
C LEU A 77 19.55 -17.38 -10.56
N PRO A 78 20.63 -16.63 -10.82
CA PRO A 78 21.15 -15.66 -9.86
C PRO A 78 20.15 -14.52 -9.59
N VAL A 79 19.99 -14.19 -8.31
CA VAL A 79 19.11 -13.13 -7.83
C VAL A 79 19.93 -12.14 -7.01
N LEU A 80 20.13 -10.93 -7.53
CA LEU A 80 20.84 -9.87 -6.83
C LEU A 80 19.92 -9.17 -5.83
N ASN A 81 20.23 -9.28 -4.55
CA ASN A 81 19.57 -8.59 -3.45
C ASN A 81 20.36 -7.36 -3.02
N PHE A 82 19.71 -6.40 -2.34
CA PHE A 82 20.29 -5.15 -1.83
C PHE A 82 20.92 -4.26 -2.92
N VAL A 83 20.36 -4.29 -4.11
CA VAL A 83 20.82 -3.48 -5.26
C VAL A 83 20.45 -2.00 -5.14
N SER A 84 19.56 -1.63 -4.22
CA SER A 84 19.23 -0.24 -3.90
C SER A 84 20.28 0.43 -3.01
N SER A 85 21.20 -0.33 -2.43
CA SER A 85 22.30 0.21 -1.63
C SER A 85 23.29 1.00 -2.48
N ALA A 86 23.73 2.17 -2.01
CA ALA A 86 24.72 3.01 -2.73
C ALA A 86 26.07 2.30 -2.98
N ASN A 87 26.40 1.29 -2.18
CA ASN A 87 27.67 0.56 -2.24
C ASN A 87 27.55 -0.82 -2.89
N HIS A 88 26.51 -1.07 -3.70
CA HIS A 88 26.35 -2.36 -4.37
C HIS A 88 27.43 -2.58 -5.45
N ARG A 89 27.81 -3.84 -5.63
CA ARG A 89 28.82 -4.31 -6.58
C ARG A 89 28.21 -5.12 -7.72
N GLU A 90 27.04 -4.73 -8.18
CA GLU A 90 26.34 -5.42 -9.27
C GLU A 90 27.20 -5.63 -10.53
N PRO A 91 28.02 -4.64 -11.01
CA PRO A 91 28.87 -4.87 -12.18
C PRO A 91 29.86 -6.02 -11.97
N ASP A 92 30.50 -6.10 -10.81
CA ASP A 92 31.48 -7.17 -10.49
C ASP A 92 30.82 -8.55 -10.49
N TRP A 93 29.60 -8.62 -9.92
CA TRP A 93 28.81 -9.86 -9.91
C TRP A 93 28.35 -10.28 -11.32
N ARG A 94 27.93 -9.32 -12.15
CA ARG A 94 27.56 -9.60 -13.55
C ARG A 94 28.73 -10.19 -14.33
N ASP A 95 29.91 -9.61 -14.20
CA ASP A 95 31.12 -10.11 -14.86
C ASP A 95 31.50 -11.51 -14.37
N ALA A 96 31.41 -11.75 -13.07
CA ALA A 96 31.71 -13.07 -12.50
C ALA A 96 30.73 -14.15 -12.97
N LEU A 97 29.44 -13.85 -12.97
CA LEU A 97 28.38 -14.75 -13.43
C LEU A 97 28.48 -15.04 -14.94
N ALA A 98 28.78 -14.02 -15.75
CA ALA A 98 28.96 -14.18 -17.19
C ALA A 98 30.10 -15.13 -17.53
N ARG A 99 31.22 -15.12 -16.76
CA ARG A 99 32.33 -16.07 -16.93
C ARG A 99 31.95 -17.51 -16.64
N LEU A 100 30.92 -17.74 -15.84
CA LEU A 100 30.35 -19.07 -15.54
C LEU A 100 29.21 -19.44 -16.48
N GLY A 101 28.93 -18.62 -17.52
CA GLY A 101 27.84 -18.86 -18.47
C GLY A 101 26.46 -18.53 -17.91
N LEU A 102 26.38 -17.88 -16.72
CA LEU A 102 25.14 -17.48 -16.06
C LEU A 102 24.77 -16.06 -16.49
N HIS A 103 24.17 -15.92 -17.69
CA HIS A 103 23.82 -14.63 -18.28
C HIS A 103 22.44 -14.11 -17.83
N ALA A 104 21.51 -15.00 -17.50
CA ALA A 104 20.23 -14.63 -16.92
C ALA A 104 20.43 -14.29 -15.45
N LEU A 105 20.02 -13.09 -15.06
CA LEU A 105 20.06 -12.67 -13.66
C LEU A 105 18.91 -11.69 -13.37
N VAL A 106 18.38 -11.72 -12.15
CA VAL A 106 17.28 -10.89 -11.70
C VAL A 106 17.74 -9.96 -10.57
N ARG A 107 17.35 -8.70 -10.65
CA ARG A 107 17.46 -7.75 -9.53
C ARG A 107 16.18 -7.87 -8.69
N PHE A 108 16.33 -8.30 -7.47
CA PHE A 108 15.21 -8.42 -6.52
C PHE A 108 15.65 -7.95 -5.14
N ASP A 109 15.33 -6.71 -4.82
CA ASP A 109 15.67 -6.13 -3.53
C ASP A 109 14.61 -6.51 -2.49
N SER A 110 15.00 -7.21 -1.44
CA SER A 110 14.05 -7.63 -0.38
C SER A 110 13.67 -6.49 0.56
N VAL A 111 14.43 -5.41 0.57
CA VAL A 111 14.20 -4.21 1.39
C VAL A 111 13.28 -3.24 0.66
N ALA A 112 13.59 -2.97 -0.61
CA ALA A 112 12.82 -2.10 -1.50
C ALA A 112 12.48 -2.87 -2.79
N PRO A 113 11.56 -3.84 -2.74
CA PRO A 113 11.25 -4.65 -3.92
C PRO A 113 10.70 -3.76 -5.03
N PRO A 114 11.26 -3.86 -6.25
CA PRO A 114 10.71 -3.16 -7.39
C PRO A 114 9.28 -3.64 -7.66
N GLU A 115 8.41 -2.75 -8.13
CA GLU A 115 6.99 -3.03 -8.33
C GLU A 115 6.74 -4.27 -9.23
N ASP A 116 7.63 -4.51 -10.17
CA ASP A 116 7.62 -5.64 -11.10
C ASP A 116 8.63 -6.76 -10.77
N GLY A 117 9.27 -6.71 -9.59
CA GLY A 117 10.35 -7.63 -9.19
C GLY A 117 9.94 -9.10 -9.22
N GLU A 118 8.80 -9.44 -8.63
CA GLU A 118 8.28 -10.81 -8.65
C GLU A 118 7.93 -11.27 -10.07
N ARG A 119 7.31 -10.41 -10.85
CA ARG A 119 6.99 -10.71 -12.25
C ARG A 119 8.24 -11.02 -13.05
N ARG A 120 9.28 -10.20 -12.96
CA ARG A 120 10.57 -10.42 -13.64
C ARG A 120 11.22 -11.72 -13.22
N LEU A 121 11.13 -12.07 -11.93
CA LEU A 121 11.64 -13.35 -11.41
C LEU A 121 10.94 -14.52 -12.10
N TYR A 122 9.61 -14.53 -12.14
CA TYR A 122 8.86 -15.62 -12.77
C TYR A 122 8.97 -15.64 -14.29
N GLU A 123 9.06 -14.46 -14.96
CA GLU A 123 9.34 -14.37 -16.40
C GLU A 123 10.71 -14.99 -16.72
N SER A 124 11.74 -14.70 -15.92
CA SER A 124 13.07 -15.28 -16.10
C SER A 124 13.08 -16.80 -15.90
N LEU A 125 12.35 -17.30 -14.89
CA LEU A 125 12.17 -18.74 -14.69
C LEU A 125 11.41 -19.39 -15.85
N ALA A 126 10.38 -18.74 -16.38
CA ALA A 126 9.60 -19.25 -17.52
C ALA A 126 10.44 -19.38 -18.81
N LEU A 127 11.44 -18.50 -18.98
CA LEU A 127 12.40 -18.62 -20.09
C LEU A 127 13.37 -19.79 -19.92
N MET A 128 13.71 -20.16 -18.69
CA MET A 128 14.65 -21.24 -18.37
C MET A 128 13.96 -22.61 -18.27
N MET A 129 12.66 -22.64 -18.02
CA MET A 129 11.88 -23.85 -17.71
C MET A 129 10.66 -23.94 -18.62
N GLU A 130 10.84 -24.43 -19.85
CA GLU A 130 9.75 -24.50 -20.83
C GLU A 130 8.58 -25.39 -20.36
N SER A 131 8.85 -26.45 -19.65
CA SER A 131 7.83 -27.37 -19.08
C SER A 131 6.93 -26.68 -18.03
N ALA A 132 7.45 -25.67 -17.33
CA ALA A 132 6.73 -24.91 -16.29
C ALA A 132 6.17 -23.57 -16.80
N ARG A 133 6.48 -23.16 -18.03
CA ARG A 133 6.11 -21.84 -18.59
C ARG A 133 4.65 -21.51 -18.39
N GLY A 134 3.73 -22.37 -18.80
CA GLY A 134 2.31 -22.11 -18.71
C GLY A 134 1.77 -22.04 -17.26
N GLN A 135 2.48 -22.65 -16.30
CA GLN A 135 2.16 -22.50 -14.87
C GLN A 135 2.65 -21.18 -14.33
N LEU A 136 3.86 -20.75 -14.69
CA LEU A 136 4.45 -19.47 -14.30
C LEU A 136 3.69 -18.28 -14.90
N GLU A 137 3.27 -18.36 -16.16
CA GLU A 137 2.42 -17.33 -16.79
C GLU A 137 1.07 -17.19 -16.06
N ARG A 138 0.44 -18.30 -15.67
CA ARG A 138 -0.79 -18.25 -14.85
C ARG A 138 -0.54 -17.63 -13.49
N LEU A 139 0.58 -17.99 -12.82
CA LEU A 139 0.96 -17.41 -11.54
C LEU A 139 1.14 -15.87 -11.63
N ILE A 140 1.81 -15.40 -12.68
CA ILE A 140 1.98 -13.96 -12.95
C ILE A 140 0.62 -13.28 -13.12
N ALA A 141 -0.27 -13.85 -13.92
CA ALA A 141 -1.61 -13.32 -14.16
C ALA A 141 -2.44 -13.28 -12.87
N ASP A 142 -2.41 -14.34 -12.06
CA ASP A 142 -3.11 -14.42 -10.78
C ASP A 142 -2.58 -13.39 -9.78
N GLN A 143 -1.27 -13.20 -9.69
CA GLN A 143 -0.68 -12.18 -8.82
C GLN A 143 -1.07 -10.75 -9.23
N GLN A 144 -1.07 -10.47 -10.54
CA GLN A 144 -1.52 -9.18 -11.06
C GLN A 144 -3.00 -8.93 -10.74
N ALA A 145 -3.85 -9.93 -10.93
CA ALA A 145 -5.27 -9.84 -10.61
C ALA A 145 -5.49 -9.62 -9.11
N GLN A 146 -4.76 -10.34 -8.25
CA GLN A 146 -4.83 -10.17 -6.80
C GLN A 146 -4.35 -8.78 -6.35
N ARG A 147 -3.26 -8.24 -6.96
CA ARG A 147 -2.76 -6.90 -6.68
C ARG A 147 -3.80 -5.85 -7.03
N LEU A 148 -4.42 -5.96 -8.23
CA LEU A 148 -5.47 -5.04 -8.67
C LEU A 148 -6.68 -5.11 -7.74
N ALA A 149 -7.15 -6.30 -7.39
CA ALA A 149 -8.28 -6.48 -6.47
C ALA A 149 -8.00 -5.89 -5.09
N ARG A 150 -6.75 -6.01 -4.60
CA ARG A 150 -6.32 -5.41 -3.33
C ARG A 150 -6.33 -3.88 -3.38
N ARG A 151 -5.81 -3.28 -4.46
CA ARG A 151 -5.85 -1.81 -4.68
C ARG A 151 -7.30 -1.30 -4.74
N GLN A 152 -8.17 -1.98 -5.46
CA GLN A 152 -9.60 -1.65 -5.53
C GLN A 152 -10.27 -1.72 -4.15
N SER A 153 -9.98 -2.78 -3.39
CA SER A 153 -10.49 -2.94 -2.02
C SER A 153 -9.99 -1.83 -1.08
N ALA A 154 -8.72 -1.46 -1.17
CA ALA A 154 -8.15 -0.35 -0.41
C ALA A 154 -8.82 0.98 -0.75
N ALA A 155 -9.01 1.27 -2.04
CA ALA A 155 -9.70 2.48 -2.48
C ALA A 155 -11.15 2.55 -2.00
N ARG A 156 -11.87 1.42 -1.95
CA ARG A 156 -13.22 1.35 -1.38
C ARG A 156 -13.23 1.67 0.12
N LEU A 157 -12.26 1.14 0.89
CA LEU A 157 -12.13 1.46 2.32
C LEU A 157 -11.89 2.97 2.55
N ILE A 158 -11.05 3.59 1.72
CA ILE A 158 -10.80 5.03 1.76
C ILE A 158 -12.06 5.80 1.36
N ALA A 159 -12.74 5.41 0.28
CA ALA A 159 -13.97 6.05 -0.16
C ALA A 159 -15.07 5.97 0.91
N GLU A 160 -15.22 4.83 1.59
CA GLU A 160 -16.15 4.68 2.72
C GLU A 160 -15.82 5.64 3.88
N LEU A 161 -14.55 5.75 4.26
CA LEU A 161 -14.10 6.72 5.26
C LEU A 161 -14.50 8.13 4.87
N LEU A 162 -14.21 8.53 3.63
CA LEU A 162 -14.47 9.89 3.14
C LEU A 162 -15.96 10.21 3.07
N ILE A 163 -16.80 9.26 2.60
CA ILE A 163 -18.26 9.41 2.59
C ILE A 163 -18.81 9.52 4.01
N ASP A 164 -18.37 8.65 4.91
CA ASP A 164 -18.79 8.69 6.32
C ASP A 164 -18.46 10.06 6.96
N CYS A 165 -17.26 10.58 6.73
CA CYS A 165 -16.84 11.87 7.27
C CYS A 165 -17.57 13.03 6.59
N ALA A 166 -17.74 13.01 5.26
CA ALA A 166 -18.41 14.07 4.51
C ALA A 166 -19.91 14.17 4.86
N ALA A 167 -20.57 13.03 5.02
CA ALA A 167 -22.00 12.94 5.36
C ALA A 167 -22.28 13.12 6.88
N CYS A 168 -21.21 13.13 7.73
CA CYS A 168 -21.38 13.26 9.17
C CYS A 168 -21.90 14.63 9.54
N ARG A 169 -22.91 14.68 10.42
CA ARG A 169 -23.54 15.88 10.94
C ARG A 169 -23.87 15.77 12.42
N ARG A 170 -23.78 16.89 13.12
CA ARG A 170 -24.26 17.03 14.50
C ARG A 170 -25.04 18.32 14.61
N SER A 171 -26.30 18.23 15.04
CA SER A 171 -27.13 19.39 15.37
C SER A 171 -26.89 19.77 16.82
N VAL A 172 -26.63 21.05 17.09
CA VAL A 172 -26.31 21.57 18.41
C VAL A 172 -27.18 22.82 18.68
N ALA A 173 -27.63 22.97 19.91
CA ALA A 173 -28.23 24.22 20.33
C ALA A 173 -27.19 25.35 20.31
N SER A 174 -27.65 26.61 20.19
CA SER A 174 -26.77 27.81 20.15
C SER A 174 -26.21 28.16 21.53
N ASP A 175 -25.76 27.14 22.28
CA ASP A 175 -25.08 27.29 23.56
C ASP A 175 -23.59 26.94 23.41
N ALA A 176 -22.70 27.79 23.86
CA ALA A 176 -21.26 27.69 23.63
C ALA A 176 -20.63 26.43 24.27
N GLU A 177 -21.12 26.01 25.43
CA GLU A 177 -20.60 24.82 26.12
C GLU A 177 -21.01 23.53 25.39
N GLN A 178 -22.28 23.43 25.00
CA GLN A 178 -22.80 22.30 24.22
C GLN A 178 -22.16 22.23 22.84
N GLU A 179 -21.88 23.37 22.22
CA GLU A 179 -21.17 23.47 20.94
C GLU A 179 -19.74 22.89 21.06
N GLN A 180 -18.99 23.30 22.08
CA GLN A 180 -17.64 22.85 22.33
C GLN A 180 -17.59 21.35 22.63
N GLN A 181 -18.53 20.83 23.40
CA GLN A 181 -18.66 19.39 23.66
C GLN A 181 -18.95 18.63 22.37
N ALA A 182 -19.89 19.08 21.55
CA ALA A 182 -20.23 18.42 20.30
C ALA A 182 -19.08 18.44 19.27
N ILE A 183 -18.28 19.51 19.22
CA ILE A 183 -17.05 19.59 18.43
C ILE A 183 -16.05 18.50 18.89
N SER A 184 -15.85 18.38 20.21
CA SER A 184 -14.95 17.38 20.79
C SER A 184 -15.39 15.95 20.45
N GLU A 185 -16.69 15.66 20.60
CA GLU A 185 -17.29 14.37 20.27
C GLU A 185 -17.19 14.05 18.76
N LEU A 186 -17.44 15.02 17.89
CA LEU A 186 -17.29 14.87 16.45
C LEU A 186 -15.85 14.55 16.07
N ARG A 187 -14.88 15.30 16.59
CA ARG A 187 -13.45 15.04 16.37
C ARG A 187 -13.04 13.64 16.83
N LYS A 188 -13.51 13.21 18.00
CA LYS A 188 -13.26 11.87 18.53
C LYS A 188 -13.84 10.80 17.60
N ALA A 189 -15.07 10.97 17.12
CA ALA A 189 -15.73 10.03 16.21
C ALA A 189 -14.96 9.90 14.87
N ILE A 190 -14.46 11.02 14.32
CA ILE A 190 -13.68 11.02 13.07
C ILE A 190 -12.34 10.32 13.26
N ARG A 191 -11.59 10.60 14.36
CA ARG A 191 -10.34 9.89 14.67
C ARG A 191 -10.56 8.38 14.80
N GLN A 192 -11.61 7.96 15.47
CA GLN A 192 -11.96 6.55 15.61
C GLN A 192 -12.34 5.92 14.26
N ARG A 193 -12.99 6.67 13.37
CA ARG A 193 -13.34 6.19 12.03
C ARG A 193 -12.10 6.08 11.14
N GLU A 194 -11.17 7.05 11.22
CA GLU A 194 -9.87 7.00 10.57
C GLU A 194 -9.09 5.76 11.04
N GLN A 195 -8.98 5.56 12.34
CA GLN A 195 -8.26 4.42 12.93
C GLN A 195 -8.81 3.07 12.43
N ARG A 196 -10.12 2.91 12.36
CA ARG A 196 -10.74 1.70 11.80
C ARG A 196 -10.38 1.49 10.32
N CYS A 197 -10.23 2.57 9.55
CA CYS A 197 -9.78 2.48 8.16
C CYS A 197 -8.31 2.03 8.09
N VAL A 198 -7.44 2.59 8.92
CA VAL A 198 -6.02 2.19 9.02
C VAL A 198 -5.91 0.69 9.36
N GLU A 199 -6.63 0.23 10.38
CA GLU A 199 -6.64 -1.18 10.78
C GLU A 199 -7.13 -2.11 9.65
N ALA A 200 -8.18 -1.69 8.93
CA ALA A 200 -8.68 -2.44 7.77
C ALA A 200 -7.67 -2.49 6.62
N LEU A 201 -6.96 -1.39 6.34
CA LEU A 201 -5.90 -1.33 5.34
C LEU A 201 -4.71 -2.22 5.73
N LEU A 202 -4.23 -2.14 6.97
CA LEU A 202 -3.16 -3.01 7.46
C LEU A 202 -3.54 -4.48 7.32
N LYS A 203 -4.76 -4.85 7.71
CA LYS A 203 -5.27 -6.22 7.56
C LYS A 203 -5.35 -6.66 6.10
N LEU A 204 -5.79 -5.79 5.20
CA LEU A 204 -5.91 -6.07 3.76
C LEU A 204 -4.54 -6.40 3.14
N TYR A 205 -3.49 -5.73 3.60
CA TYR A 205 -2.10 -5.95 3.15
C TYR A 205 -1.34 -6.96 4.01
N ALA A 206 -2.03 -7.66 4.93
CA ALA A 206 -1.46 -8.67 5.84
C ALA A 206 -0.36 -8.14 6.77
N PHE A 207 -0.36 -6.83 7.07
CA PHE A 207 0.53 -6.22 8.06
C PHE A 207 -0.09 -6.31 9.45
N ARG A 208 0.71 -6.72 10.44
CA ARG A 208 0.32 -6.67 11.85
C ARG A 208 0.68 -5.29 12.43
N PRO A 209 -0.04 -4.79 13.47
CA PRO A 209 0.33 -3.53 14.13
C PRO A 209 1.78 -3.50 14.65
N GLN A 210 2.30 -4.65 15.11
CA GLN A 210 3.69 -4.77 15.56
C GLN A 210 4.70 -4.66 14.42
N ASP A 211 4.35 -5.13 13.21
CA ASP A 211 5.19 -5.00 12.02
C ASP A 211 5.22 -3.53 11.56
N ALA A 212 4.15 -2.77 11.82
CA ALA A 212 4.09 -1.34 11.52
C ALA A 212 5.02 -0.51 12.41
N ALA A 213 5.30 -0.95 13.63
CA ALA A 213 6.26 -0.29 14.53
C ALA A 213 7.73 -0.55 14.13
N ALA A 214 7.99 -1.72 13.52
CA ALA A 214 9.33 -2.09 13.02
C ALA A 214 9.58 -1.61 11.59
N SER A 215 8.55 -1.19 10.87
CA SER A 215 8.63 -0.65 9.52
C SER A 215 8.37 0.86 9.59
N ASP A 216 9.16 1.68 8.85
CA ASP A 216 8.95 3.13 8.76
C ASP A 216 7.64 3.52 8.03
N LEU A 217 6.54 2.86 8.33
CA LEU A 217 5.23 3.31 7.93
C LEU A 217 4.98 4.70 8.55
N PRO A 218 4.19 5.58 7.92
CA PRO A 218 3.87 6.89 8.47
C PRO A 218 2.94 6.78 9.69
N LEU A 219 3.10 5.71 10.47
CA LEU A 219 2.29 5.35 11.63
C LEU A 219 3.20 5.09 12.84
N LEU A 220 2.80 5.59 14.00
CA LEU A 220 3.39 5.23 15.29
C LEU A 220 2.44 4.24 15.99
N ASP A 221 2.91 3.05 16.30
CA ASP A 221 2.11 1.97 16.92
C ASP A 221 0.77 1.71 16.20
N GLY A 222 0.80 1.70 14.86
CA GLY A 222 -0.39 1.48 14.03
C GLY A 222 -1.38 2.67 14.01
N ARG A 223 -0.95 3.87 14.40
CA ARG A 223 -1.74 5.10 14.41
C ARG A 223 -0.98 6.25 13.77
N TRP A 224 -1.71 7.23 13.21
CA TRP A 224 -1.08 8.47 12.78
C TRP A 224 -0.53 9.23 13.99
N GLY A 225 0.77 9.60 13.92
CA GLY A 225 1.44 10.32 15.01
C GLY A 225 0.93 11.75 15.19
N ASP A 226 0.57 12.40 14.06
CA ASP A 226 0.10 13.77 14.06
C ASP A 226 -1.43 13.86 14.18
N ASP A 227 -1.92 14.83 14.95
CA ASP A 227 -3.36 15.04 15.07
C ASP A 227 -3.98 15.55 13.76
N LEU A 228 -5.06 14.88 13.32
CA LEU A 228 -5.85 15.22 12.15
C LEU A 228 -6.36 16.67 12.15
N PHE A 229 -6.60 17.24 13.34
CA PHE A 229 -7.14 18.58 13.52
C PHE A 229 -6.09 19.63 13.85
N ASN A 230 -4.80 19.29 13.78
CA ASN A 230 -3.71 20.23 13.97
C ASN A 230 -3.44 21.00 12.66
N PRO A 231 -3.48 22.36 12.67
CA PRO A 231 -3.20 23.18 11.49
C PRO A 231 -1.80 22.95 10.89
N GLU A 232 -0.81 22.63 11.71
CA GLU A 232 0.56 22.33 11.23
C GLU A 232 0.61 21.06 10.39
N THR A 233 -0.17 20.04 10.73
CA THR A 233 -0.27 18.81 9.94
C THR A 233 -0.84 19.09 8.53
N LEU A 234 -1.81 19.98 8.40
CA LEU A 234 -2.36 20.43 7.11
C LEU A 234 -1.30 21.13 6.26
N LYS A 235 -0.48 22.00 6.86
CA LYS A 235 0.60 22.71 6.16
C LYS A 235 1.69 21.76 5.70
N GLN A 236 2.11 20.82 6.54
CA GLN A 236 3.16 19.84 6.23
C GLN A 236 2.80 18.97 5.02
N LEU A 237 1.52 18.62 4.86
CA LEU A 237 1.03 17.86 3.71
C LEU A 237 0.72 18.73 2.48
N GLY A 238 1.04 20.03 2.52
CA GLY A 238 0.86 20.94 1.39
C GLY A 238 -0.60 21.23 1.04
N VAL A 239 -1.52 21.00 1.99
CA VAL A 239 -2.92 21.36 1.82
C VAL A 239 -3.04 22.88 1.97
N ARG A 240 -3.46 23.60 0.91
CA ARG A 240 -3.69 25.05 0.97
C ARG A 240 -4.87 25.35 1.90
N VAL A 241 -4.52 25.96 3.00
CA VAL A 241 -5.50 26.45 3.98
C VAL A 241 -6.13 27.71 3.41
N GLY A 242 -7.31 27.60 2.83
CA GLY A 242 -8.04 28.75 2.29
C GLY A 242 -8.41 29.74 3.41
N GLY A 243 -8.59 31.02 3.02
CA GLY A 243 -8.82 32.15 3.93
C GLY A 243 -10.04 32.11 4.88
N GLY A 244 -10.82 31.02 4.90
CA GLY A 244 -11.91 30.78 5.82
C GLY A 244 -11.47 30.43 7.25
N ILE A 245 -10.19 30.06 7.47
CA ILE A 245 -9.68 29.72 8.82
C ILE A 245 -9.57 30.96 9.73
N ALA A 246 -9.45 32.16 9.20
CA ALA A 246 -9.39 33.36 10.00
C ALA A 246 -10.70 33.65 10.81
N ALA A 247 -11.85 33.17 10.30
CA ALA A 247 -13.14 33.29 11.01
C ALA A 247 -13.41 32.05 11.91
N GLY A 248 -12.78 30.89 11.64
CA GLY A 248 -12.96 29.66 12.41
C GLY A 248 -11.90 29.39 13.49
N ALA A 249 -10.90 30.27 13.62
CA ALA A 249 -9.84 30.12 14.63
C ALA A 249 -10.36 30.16 16.08
N ALA A 250 -11.50 30.78 16.32
CA ALA A 250 -12.18 30.79 17.62
C ALA A 250 -13.00 29.49 17.87
N ALA A 251 -13.43 28.78 16.80
CA ALA A 251 -14.27 27.58 16.91
C ALA A 251 -13.50 26.27 16.79
N GLY A 252 -12.18 26.30 16.61
CA GLY A 252 -11.32 25.11 16.52
C GLY A 252 -11.18 24.55 15.12
N ALA A 253 -9.92 24.45 14.65
CA ALA A 253 -9.57 23.97 13.33
C ALA A 253 -10.24 22.62 12.99
N GLY A 254 -10.75 22.51 11.78
CA GLY A 254 -11.23 21.26 11.18
C GLY A 254 -12.71 20.92 11.32
N VAL A 255 -13.50 21.78 11.99
CA VAL A 255 -14.97 21.64 12.05
C VAL A 255 -15.61 22.91 11.53
N ASP A 256 -16.38 22.79 10.45
CA ASP A 256 -17.17 23.89 9.90
C ASP A 256 -18.45 24.09 10.71
N LEU A 257 -18.58 25.30 11.24
CA LEU A 257 -19.80 25.74 11.87
C LEU A 257 -20.70 26.38 10.80
N LEU A 258 -21.74 25.70 10.39
CA LEU A 258 -22.73 26.25 9.47
C LEU A 258 -23.68 27.21 10.24
N VAL A 259 -23.31 28.47 10.32
CA VAL A 259 -24.20 29.52 10.80
C VAL A 259 -25.14 29.90 9.67
N GLY A 260 -26.36 29.42 9.75
CA GLY A 260 -27.45 29.97 8.95
C GLY A 260 -27.51 29.58 7.46
N GLY A 261 -26.92 28.49 7.02
CA GLY A 261 -27.23 27.88 5.71
C GLY A 261 -26.87 28.69 4.46
N LEU A 262 -26.00 29.69 4.53
CA LEU A 262 -25.69 30.53 3.37
C LEU A 262 -24.55 30.02 2.48
N THR A 263 -23.67 29.18 2.99
CA THR A 263 -22.48 28.72 2.22
C THR A 263 -22.69 27.42 1.44
N LEU A 264 -23.66 26.58 1.80
CA LEU A 264 -24.00 25.34 1.05
C LEU A 264 -25.33 25.42 0.31
N GLY A 265 -26.18 26.45 0.57
CA GLY A 265 -27.49 26.59 -0.05
C GLY A 265 -27.43 26.88 -1.54
N ALA A 266 -26.49 27.69 -2.00
CA ALA A 266 -26.41 28.11 -3.40
C ALA A 266 -25.84 26.99 -4.32
N ALA A 267 -24.80 26.28 -3.92
CA ALA A 267 -24.22 25.20 -4.71
C ALA A 267 -25.05 23.91 -4.69
N ALA A 268 -25.68 23.60 -3.53
CA ALA A 268 -26.56 22.44 -3.40
C ALA A 268 -27.92 22.64 -4.09
N LEU A 269 -28.44 23.87 -4.16
CA LEU A 269 -29.64 24.20 -4.94
C LEU A 269 -29.38 24.08 -6.43
N ALA A 270 -28.24 24.48 -6.95
CA ALA A 270 -27.89 24.33 -8.35
C ALA A 270 -27.77 22.85 -8.78
N GLY A 271 -27.24 21.98 -7.91
CA GLY A 271 -27.14 20.53 -8.15
C GLY A 271 -28.48 19.77 -7.99
N ALA A 272 -29.39 20.26 -7.12
CA ALA A 272 -30.66 19.62 -6.84
C ALA A 272 -31.70 19.82 -7.96
N ILE A 273 -31.57 20.87 -8.75
CA ILE A 273 -32.46 21.14 -9.90
C ILE A 273 -32.20 20.17 -11.06
N ALA A 274 -31.00 19.59 -11.14
CA ALA A 274 -30.60 18.69 -12.22
C ALA A 274 -30.88 17.19 -11.93
N GLY A 275 -31.23 16.79 -10.71
CA GLY A 275 -31.37 15.38 -10.34
C GLY A 275 -32.33 15.08 -9.20
N GLY A 276 -33.63 15.05 -9.44
CA GLY A 276 -34.62 14.42 -8.56
C GLY A 276 -35.13 15.28 -7.39
N ALA A 277 -35.94 16.27 -7.68
CA ALA A 277 -36.41 17.34 -6.79
C ALA A 277 -37.25 16.92 -5.56
N LEU A 278 -37.83 15.73 -5.50
CA LEU A 278 -38.82 15.35 -4.45
C LEU A 278 -38.18 14.84 -3.16
N GLN A 279 -37.08 14.09 -3.25
CA GLN A 279 -36.39 13.51 -2.08
C GLN A 279 -35.53 14.56 -1.35
N THR A 280 -34.97 15.48 -2.12
CA THR A 280 -34.17 16.59 -1.65
C THR A 280 -35.01 17.59 -0.83
N ALA A 281 -36.23 17.91 -1.25
CA ALA A 281 -37.13 18.81 -0.53
C ALA A 281 -37.52 18.29 0.86
N ARG A 282 -37.64 16.97 1.04
CA ARG A 282 -37.98 16.35 2.33
C ARG A 282 -36.83 16.43 3.35
N ASN A 283 -35.60 16.34 2.86
CA ASN A 283 -34.39 16.51 3.69
C ASN A 283 -34.09 17.98 4.03
N TYR A 284 -34.51 18.93 3.18
CA TYR A 284 -34.35 20.36 3.41
C TYR A 284 -35.44 20.97 4.28
N GLY A 285 -36.66 20.40 4.31
CA GLY A 285 -37.76 20.87 5.15
C GLY A 285 -37.44 20.82 6.65
N GLY A 286 -36.74 19.77 7.11
CA GLY A 286 -36.25 19.67 8.48
C GLY A 286 -35.20 20.71 8.84
N ARG A 287 -34.40 21.15 7.86
CA ARG A 287 -33.38 22.21 8.03
C ARG A 287 -34.00 23.60 8.24
N LEU A 288 -35.04 23.92 7.51
CA LEU A 288 -35.76 25.19 7.64
C LEU A 288 -36.46 25.28 8.99
N LEU A 289 -37.01 24.20 9.52
CA LEU A 289 -37.60 24.13 10.86
C LEU A 289 -36.57 24.19 11.98
N GLY A 290 -35.38 23.62 11.80
CA GLY A 290 -34.23 23.73 12.73
C GLY A 290 -33.71 25.16 12.83
N LYS A 291 -33.68 25.94 11.72
CA LYS A 291 -33.36 27.37 11.71
C LYS A 291 -34.26 28.22 12.59
N LEU A 292 -35.53 27.92 12.58
CA LEU A 292 -36.51 28.62 13.43
C LEU A 292 -36.32 28.29 14.91
N LYS A 293 -35.60 27.23 15.26
CA LYS A 293 -35.30 26.78 16.64
C LYS A 293 -33.90 27.16 17.13
N GLY A 294 -33.11 27.95 16.36
CA GLY A 294 -31.77 28.38 16.77
C GLY A 294 -30.75 27.23 16.83
N GLN A 295 -30.95 26.15 16.07
CA GLN A 295 -29.98 25.03 16.02
C GLN A 295 -28.88 25.30 14.99
N ARG A 296 -27.65 24.96 15.34
CA ARG A 296 -26.47 24.99 14.47
C ARG A 296 -26.11 23.57 14.02
N GLU A 297 -25.59 23.44 12.81
CA GLU A 297 -25.09 22.15 12.30
C GLU A 297 -23.57 22.19 12.22
N LEU A 298 -22.93 21.17 12.79
CA LEU A 298 -21.47 20.92 12.67
C LEU A 298 -21.24 19.91 11.56
N THR A 299 -20.28 20.18 10.69
CA THR A 299 -19.82 19.30 9.60
C THR A 299 -18.30 19.25 9.58
N VAL A 300 -17.74 18.30 8.82
CA VAL A 300 -16.30 18.15 8.65
C VAL A 300 -15.81 19.12 7.57
N ASP A 301 -14.73 19.84 7.88
CA ASP A 301 -14.06 20.77 6.95
C ASP A 301 -13.48 20.05 5.73
N ASP A 302 -13.45 20.73 4.58
CA ASP A 302 -12.88 20.23 3.32
C ASP A 302 -11.41 19.84 3.46
N ASN A 303 -10.64 20.61 4.22
CA ASN A 303 -9.21 20.34 4.42
C ASN A 303 -8.97 19.07 5.23
N VAL A 304 -9.86 18.76 6.18
CA VAL A 304 -9.83 17.49 6.93
C VAL A 304 -10.13 16.31 6.00
N LEU A 305 -11.10 16.43 5.09
CA LEU A 305 -11.39 15.39 4.10
C LEU A 305 -10.21 15.16 3.16
N ARG A 306 -9.52 16.23 2.73
CA ARG A 306 -8.29 16.15 1.95
C ARG A 306 -7.19 15.44 2.70
N LEU A 307 -6.96 15.83 3.94
CA LEU A 307 -5.95 15.23 4.80
C LEU A 307 -6.21 13.73 5.00
N LEU A 308 -7.45 13.34 5.27
CA LEU A 308 -7.85 11.94 5.37
C LEU A 308 -7.52 11.17 4.08
N ALA A 309 -7.88 11.71 2.91
CA ALA A 309 -7.59 11.09 1.63
C ALA A 309 -6.07 10.90 1.41
N LEU A 310 -5.29 11.98 1.61
CA LEU A 310 -3.84 11.95 1.42
C LEU A 310 -3.15 10.96 2.35
N ARG A 311 -3.49 10.96 3.64
CA ARG A 311 -2.92 10.03 4.63
C ARG A 311 -3.18 8.57 4.24
N GLN A 312 -4.43 8.22 3.94
CA GLN A 312 -4.75 6.83 3.62
C GLN A 312 -4.11 6.40 2.30
N ARG A 313 -3.97 7.28 1.31
CA ARG A 313 -3.26 6.99 0.06
C ARG A 313 -1.77 6.78 0.30
N GLN A 314 -1.12 7.64 1.10
CA GLN A 314 0.27 7.46 1.49
C GLN A 314 0.49 6.13 2.22
N LEU A 315 -0.44 5.75 3.10
CA LEU A 315 -0.38 4.46 3.77
C LEU A 315 -0.46 3.30 2.77
N VAL A 316 -1.42 3.33 1.84
CA VAL A 316 -1.55 2.28 0.81
C VAL A 316 -0.29 2.20 -0.05
N GLN A 317 0.23 3.34 -0.51
CA GLN A 317 1.46 3.39 -1.29
C GLN A 317 2.66 2.79 -0.52
N ALA A 318 2.81 3.15 0.76
CA ALA A 318 3.84 2.58 1.61
C ALA A 318 3.68 1.06 1.78
N LEU A 319 2.45 0.57 1.94
CA LEU A 319 2.15 -0.86 2.06
C LEU A 319 2.39 -1.63 0.75
N GLU A 320 2.21 -1.00 -0.42
CA GLU A 320 2.47 -1.61 -1.73
C GLU A 320 3.96 -1.67 -2.08
N GLN A 321 4.73 -0.64 -1.69
CA GLN A 321 6.15 -0.52 -2.02
C GLN A 321 7.06 -1.32 -1.10
N ARG A 322 6.55 -1.82 0.03
CA ARG A 322 7.38 -2.49 1.03
C ARG A 322 7.26 -4.00 0.99
N GLY A 323 8.42 -4.65 0.81
CA GLY A 323 8.65 -5.98 1.36
C GLY A 323 8.75 -5.89 2.89
N HIS A 324 8.50 -7.02 3.58
CA HIS A 324 8.52 -7.09 5.05
C HIS A 324 9.88 -6.77 5.73
N ALA A 325 10.90 -6.36 4.95
CA ALA A 325 12.27 -6.10 5.41
C ALA A 325 12.73 -4.64 5.19
N ALA A 326 11.86 -3.72 4.80
CA ALA A 326 12.25 -2.32 4.52
C ALA A 326 12.51 -1.54 5.81
N MET A 327 13.68 -0.91 5.92
CA MET A 327 14.12 -0.13 7.09
C MET A 327 14.26 1.39 6.85
N ASP A 328 13.95 1.89 5.64
CA ASP A 328 14.12 3.31 5.30
C ASP A 328 12.76 4.04 5.16
N SER A 329 12.69 5.29 5.65
CA SER A 329 11.48 6.12 5.62
C SER A 329 11.13 6.57 4.20
N VAL A 330 9.90 6.32 3.77
CA VAL A 330 9.39 6.77 2.48
C VAL A 330 8.84 8.19 2.62
N GLN A 331 9.64 9.19 2.22
CA GLN A 331 9.12 10.52 1.94
C GLN A 331 8.63 10.55 0.49
N VAL A 332 7.35 10.30 0.26
CA VAL A 332 6.78 10.38 -1.09
C VAL A 332 5.69 11.43 -1.16
N ALA A 333 6.08 12.60 -1.65
CA ALA A 333 5.14 13.54 -2.24
C ALA A 333 5.07 13.22 -3.74
N THR A 334 4.07 12.44 -4.16
CA THR A 334 3.86 12.18 -5.60
C THR A 334 3.16 13.37 -6.27
N PRO A 335 3.51 13.69 -7.54
CA PRO A 335 2.79 14.69 -8.34
C PRO A 335 1.29 14.40 -8.46
N GLU A 336 0.91 13.15 -8.37
CA GLU A 336 -0.46 12.64 -8.48
C GLU A 336 -1.39 13.14 -7.37
N ASP A 337 -0.84 13.47 -6.19
CA ASP A 337 -1.62 14.03 -5.09
C ASP A 337 -2.07 15.48 -5.29
N LYS A 338 -1.68 16.13 -6.40
CA LYS A 338 -1.99 17.54 -6.65
C LYS A 338 -3.50 17.82 -6.69
N SER A 339 -4.28 16.89 -7.24
CA SER A 339 -5.75 17.00 -7.30
C SER A 339 -6.39 17.05 -5.91
N TRP A 340 -5.86 16.29 -4.96
CA TRP A 340 -6.33 16.26 -3.57
C TRP A 340 -5.80 17.45 -2.75
N ARG A 341 -4.64 18.02 -3.11
CA ARG A 341 -4.04 19.13 -2.38
C ARG A 341 -4.65 20.49 -2.74
N GLU A 342 -4.88 20.74 -4.03
CA GLU A 342 -5.20 22.08 -4.55
C GLU A 342 -6.53 22.16 -5.31
N GLY A 343 -7.08 21.02 -5.80
CA GLY A 343 -8.28 20.97 -6.62
C GLY A 343 -9.60 21.19 -5.87
N LYS A 344 -10.72 21.15 -6.57
CA LYS A 344 -12.03 20.98 -5.94
C LYS A 344 -12.16 19.56 -5.40
N LEU A 345 -12.78 19.38 -4.23
CA LEU A 345 -13.13 18.05 -3.74
C LEU A 345 -13.96 17.30 -4.79
N PRO A 346 -13.81 15.97 -4.90
CA PRO A 346 -14.66 15.17 -5.77
C PRO A 346 -16.13 15.45 -5.52
N GLU A 347 -16.92 15.57 -6.60
CA GLU A 347 -18.36 15.85 -6.53
C GLU A 347 -19.10 14.83 -5.64
N ALA A 348 -18.62 13.61 -5.61
CA ALA A 348 -19.12 12.55 -4.73
C ALA A 348 -19.17 12.98 -3.25
N LEU A 349 -18.18 13.71 -2.75
CA LEU A 349 -18.17 14.20 -1.36
C LEU A 349 -19.18 15.33 -1.15
N THR A 350 -19.37 16.19 -2.14
CA THR A 350 -20.42 17.23 -2.09
C THR A 350 -21.81 16.60 -2.07
N ARG A 351 -22.05 15.56 -2.88
CA ARG A 351 -23.29 14.78 -2.85
C ARG A 351 -23.49 14.05 -1.53
N ALA A 352 -22.44 13.43 -0.97
CA ALA A 352 -22.51 12.76 0.33
C ALA A 352 -22.93 13.71 1.45
N ARG A 353 -22.49 14.96 1.43
CA ARG A 353 -22.92 16.00 2.38
C ARG A 353 -24.42 16.28 2.36
N ALA A 354 -25.09 16.06 1.23
CA ALA A 354 -26.53 16.22 1.13
C ALA A 354 -27.31 15.08 1.81
N HIS A 355 -26.66 13.94 2.12
CA HIS A 355 -27.28 12.71 2.61
C HIS A 355 -26.70 12.27 3.97
N PRO A 356 -27.07 12.90 5.10
CA PRO A 356 -26.55 12.52 6.43
C PRO A 356 -26.76 11.04 6.78
N GLN A 357 -27.80 10.41 6.24
CA GLN A 357 -28.08 9.00 6.44
C GLN A 357 -27.04 8.06 5.84
N TRP A 358 -26.13 8.56 5.01
CA TRP A 358 -25.03 7.78 4.43
C TRP A 358 -23.80 7.64 5.32
N SER A 359 -23.76 8.37 6.45
CA SER A 359 -22.69 8.28 7.42
C SER A 359 -22.97 7.24 8.50
N SER A 360 -22.04 6.32 8.69
CA SER A 360 -22.06 5.38 9.82
C SER A 360 -21.87 6.06 11.18
N LEU A 361 -21.45 7.32 11.17
CA LEU A 361 -21.23 8.13 12.37
C LEU A 361 -22.51 8.79 12.88
N ASN A 362 -23.58 8.79 12.12
CA ASN A 362 -24.88 9.35 12.48
C ASN A 362 -25.84 8.29 13.03
N SER A 363 -26.73 8.66 13.95
CA SER A 363 -27.65 7.72 14.60
C SER A 363 -28.69 7.08 13.67
N GLN A 364 -29.00 7.73 12.54
CA GLN A 364 -29.99 7.26 11.56
C GLN A 364 -29.31 6.77 10.26
N ALA A 365 -28.22 6.03 10.36
CA ALA A 365 -27.47 5.57 9.23
C ALA A 365 -28.27 4.56 8.37
N LYS A 366 -28.25 4.75 7.04
CA LYS A 366 -28.80 3.85 6.01
C LYS A 366 -27.70 3.56 4.97
N LEU A 367 -26.85 2.57 5.27
CA LEU A 367 -25.63 2.33 4.49
C LEU A 367 -25.87 1.50 3.22
N ASN A 368 -26.97 0.73 3.15
CA ASN A 368 -27.25 -0.19 2.04
C ASN A 368 -28.13 0.44 0.93
N GLN A 369 -28.03 1.76 0.72
CA GLN A 369 -28.72 2.42 -0.38
C GLN A 369 -27.94 2.28 -1.69
N ALA A 370 -28.61 1.95 -2.80
CA ALA A 370 -27.98 1.79 -4.12
C ALA A 370 -27.21 3.04 -4.53
N GLU A 371 -27.80 4.22 -4.36
CA GLU A 371 -27.15 5.51 -4.66
C GLU A 371 -25.86 5.75 -3.89
N ARG A 372 -25.81 5.29 -2.62
CA ARG A 372 -24.59 5.35 -1.81
C ARG A 372 -23.52 4.42 -2.35
N GLN A 373 -23.89 3.22 -2.80
CA GLN A 373 -22.96 2.26 -3.36
C GLN A 373 -22.40 2.75 -4.69
N GLU A 374 -23.22 3.28 -5.58
CA GLU A 374 -22.75 3.89 -6.83
C GLU A 374 -21.75 5.05 -6.57
N LEU A 375 -22.08 5.90 -5.57
CA LEU A 375 -21.20 7.00 -5.19
C LEU A 375 -19.87 6.51 -4.63
N LEU A 376 -19.91 5.42 -3.85
CA LEU A 376 -18.73 4.80 -3.27
C LEU A 376 -17.80 4.26 -4.35
N GLU A 377 -18.34 3.53 -5.35
CA GLU A 377 -17.56 3.02 -6.47
C GLU A 377 -16.94 4.19 -7.30
N ALA A 378 -17.73 5.21 -7.59
CA ALA A 378 -17.23 6.38 -8.32
C ALA A 378 -16.13 7.13 -7.56
N LEU A 379 -16.21 7.22 -6.23
CA LEU A 379 -15.18 7.83 -5.40
C LEU A 379 -13.95 6.93 -5.28
N ALA A 380 -14.14 5.62 -5.12
CA ALA A 380 -13.05 4.64 -5.07
C ALA A 380 -12.21 4.69 -6.35
N GLN A 381 -12.86 4.77 -7.52
CA GLN A 381 -12.16 4.93 -8.80
C GLN A 381 -11.26 6.18 -8.80
N LYS A 382 -11.76 7.31 -8.32
CA LYS A 382 -10.97 8.55 -8.22
C LYS A 382 -9.83 8.47 -7.20
N VAL A 383 -9.94 7.66 -6.17
CA VAL A 383 -8.87 7.42 -5.20
C VAL A 383 -7.74 6.61 -5.84
N ILE A 384 -8.04 5.71 -6.79
CA ILE A 384 -7.03 4.93 -7.53
C ILE A 384 -6.34 5.78 -8.61
N GLU A 385 -7.12 6.60 -9.37
CA GLU A 385 -6.63 7.37 -10.52
C GLU A 385 -5.77 8.57 -10.13
N ALA A 386 -5.88 9.05 -8.93
CA ALA A 386 -5.16 10.20 -8.42
C ALA A 386 -3.94 9.75 -7.64
#